data_ed61d7203dd64a6cf690e57e2188faa1
#
_entry.id   ed61d7203dd64a6cf690e57e2188faa1
#
_cell.length_a   1.000
_cell.length_b   1.000
_cell.length_c   1.000
_cell.angle_alpha   90.00
_cell.angle_beta   90.00
_cell.angle_gamma   90.00
#
_symmetry.space_group_name_H-M   'P 1'
#
loop_
_entity.id
_entity.type
_entity.pdbx_description
1 polymer ?
#
loop_
_entity_poly.entity_id
_entity_poly.type
_entity_poly.pdbx_seq_one_letter_code
_entity_poly.pdbx_strand_id
1 'polypeptide(L)'
;MMKAWGAAALAILLLGLFGCGGLRYSHVSPEAKDFHPRRIAVLPADVKTFPEAKGAIDSLISEALSERKWFAAVVGGEEIGLRLETDETLRQAVAEYLAKLDKVSFSDPALSGRIGELVRAEAFVLVRVDYWNYTKENDKKVGKVSLSLTLIEAGTGKIVWTAGHQRASDYLIMKPALPDVARDIIREMIDYMPH
;
A
#
# COMPACT_ATOMS: atom_id res chain seq x y z
N MET A 1 34.34 -34.56 29.04
CA MET A 1 34.33 -33.32 28.24
C MET A 1 33.43 -33.36 26.99
N MET A 2 32.52 -34.31 26.82
CA MET A 2 31.66 -34.47 25.60
C MET A 2 30.22 -33.94 25.72
N LYS A 3 29.79 -33.42 26.87
CA LYS A 3 28.37 -32.93 27.04
C LYS A 3 28.15 -31.44 26.70
N ALA A 4 29.18 -30.64 26.53
CA ALA A 4 29.02 -29.19 26.25
C ALA A 4 28.81 -28.86 24.76
N TRP A 5 29.22 -29.73 23.85
CA TRP A 5 29.11 -29.46 22.39
C TRP A 5 27.73 -29.71 21.83
N GLY A 6 26.93 -30.57 22.46
CA GLY A 6 25.56 -30.84 22.02
C GLY A 6 24.59 -29.66 22.26
N ALA A 7 24.79 -28.90 23.34
CA ALA A 7 23.94 -27.79 23.70
C ALA A 7 24.19 -26.56 22.80
N ALA A 8 25.44 -26.35 22.36
CA ALA A 8 25.77 -25.25 21.44
C ALA A 8 25.22 -25.47 20.03
N ALA A 9 25.24 -26.73 19.55
CA ALA A 9 24.68 -27.08 18.23
C ALA A 9 23.15 -26.92 18.18
N LEU A 10 22.44 -27.25 19.26
CA LEU A 10 20.99 -27.09 19.37
C LEU A 10 20.55 -25.62 19.42
N ALA A 11 21.35 -24.75 20.09
CA ALA A 11 21.08 -23.32 20.14
C ALA A 11 21.25 -22.60 18.78
N ILE A 12 22.18 -23.06 17.95
CA ILE A 12 22.39 -22.52 16.60
C ILE A 12 21.26 -22.94 15.65
N LEU A 13 20.68 -24.12 15.83
CA LEU A 13 19.57 -24.60 14.99
C LEU A 13 18.26 -23.86 15.26
N LEU A 14 18.06 -23.31 16.48
CA LEU A 14 16.87 -22.54 16.85
C LEU A 14 16.90 -21.08 16.34
N LEU A 15 18.07 -20.54 15.99
CA LEU A 15 18.21 -19.18 15.44
C LEU A 15 17.89 -19.08 13.94
N GLY A 16 17.74 -20.20 13.25
CA GLY A 16 17.44 -20.24 11.81
C GLY A 16 15.94 -20.17 11.44
N LEU A 17 15.03 -20.09 12.42
CA LEU A 17 13.57 -20.17 12.16
C LEU A 17 12.86 -18.81 12.13
N PHE A 18 13.56 -17.70 12.27
CA PHE A 18 13.00 -16.40 11.95
C PHE A 18 12.99 -16.25 10.43
N GLY A 19 12.00 -16.87 9.78
CA GLY A 19 11.70 -16.61 8.39
C GLY A 19 11.43 -15.12 8.22
N CYS A 20 12.31 -14.41 7.56
CA CYS A 20 12.09 -13.04 7.10
C CYS A 20 10.87 -13.03 6.17
N GLY A 21 9.69 -12.79 6.72
CA GLY A 21 8.50 -12.41 5.97
C GLY A 21 8.69 -10.98 5.47
N GLY A 22 9.55 -10.79 4.46
CA GLY A 22 9.75 -9.49 3.83
C GLY A 22 8.67 -9.22 2.79
N LEU A 23 8.50 -7.94 2.41
CA LEU A 23 7.65 -7.55 1.30
C LEU A 23 8.08 -8.28 0.02
N ARG A 24 7.14 -8.47 -0.90
CA ARG A 24 7.44 -8.99 -2.23
C ARG A 24 8.46 -8.09 -2.95
N TYR A 25 8.28 -6.78 -2.83
CA TYR A 25 9.25 -5.76 -3.21
C TYR A 25 8.98 -4.46 -2.47
N SER A 26 10.03 -3.67 -2.26
CA SER A 26 9.95 -2.27 -1.85
C SER A 26 11.12 -1.52 -2.49
N HIS A 27 10.82 -0.42 -3.14
CA HIS A 27 11.82 0.43 -3.79
C HIS A 27 11.63 1.87 -3.33
N VAL A 28 12.67 2.43 -2.72
CA VAL A 28 12.75 3.84 -2.32
C VAL A 28 13.63 4.57 -3.33
N SER A 29 13.15 5.66 -3.91
CA SER A 29 13.95 6.51 -4.77
C SER A 29 15.12 7.10 -4.00
N PRO A 30 16.34 7.21 -4.59
CA PRO A 30 17.46 7.90 -3.95
C PRO A 30 17.13 9.35 -3.55
N GLU A 31 16.20 9.98 -4.23
CA GLU A 31 15.75 11.36 -3.98
C GLU A 31 14.79 11.47 -2.78
N ALA A 32 14.29 10.35 -2.26
CA ALA A 32 13.40 10.33 -1.09
C ALA A 32 14.08 10.74 0.23
N LYS A 33 15.40 10.92 0.25
CA LYS A 33 16.15 11.32 1.47
C LYS A 33 15.74 12.67 2.03
N ASP A 34 15.35 13.59 1.15
CA ASP A 34 14.94 14.97 1.52
C ASP A 34 13.42 15.15 1.45
N PHE A 35 12.69 14.05 1.30
CA PHE A 35 11.24 14.06 1.13
C PHE A 35 10.54 13.83 2.49
N HIS A 36 10.01 14.89 3.08
CA HIS A 36 9.31 14.90 4.37
C HIS A 36 7.98 15.64 4.25
N PRO A 37 6.95 15.04 3.61
CA PRO A 37 5.66 15.71 3.43
C PRO A 37 4.93 15.82 4.76
N ARG A 38 4.33 16.98 5.02
CA ARG A 38 3.50 17.20 6.20
C ARG A 38 2.05 16.74 5.99
N ARG A 39 1.58 16.81 4.74
CA ARG A 39 0.21 16.44 4.36
C ARG A 39 0.25 15.46 3.20
N ILE A 40 -0.47 14.36 3.37
CA ILE A 40 -0.55 13.30 2.36
C ILE A 40 -2.02 13.06 2.00
N ALA A 41 -2.28 12.81 0.73
CA ALA A 41 -3.59 12.34 0.27
C ALA A 41 -3.55 10.86 -0.11
N VAL A 42 -4.65 10.15 0.09
CA VAL A 42 -4.85 8.78 -0.41
C VAL A 42 -5.90 8.86 -1.50
N LEU A 43 -5.50 8.68 -2.75
CA LEU A 43 -6.43 8.64 -3.86
C LEU A 43 -7.21 7.33 -3.86
N PRO A 44 -8.43 7.30 -4.45
CA PRO A 44 -9.24 6.10 -4.49
C PRO A 44 -8.48 4.90 -5.07
N ALA A 45 -8.66 3.74 -4.46
CA ALA A 45 -7.99 2.53 -4.89
C ALA A 45 -8.41 2.11 -6.31
N ASP A 46 -7.43 1.74 -7.13
CA ASP A 46 -7.66 1.04 -8.40
C ASP A 46 -7.97 -0.42 -8.11
N VAL A 47 -9.23 -0.76 -8.17
CA VAL A 47 -9.72 -2.12 -7.86
C VAL A 47 -9.98 -2.94 -9.12
N LYS A 48 -9.96 -2.35 -10.33
CA LYS A 48 -10.19 -3.02 -11.64
C LYS A 48 -11.27 -4.10 -11.59
N THR A 49 -10.84 -5.35 -11.42
CA THR A 49 -11.70 -6.54 -11.44
C THR A 49 -12.27 -6.93 -10.07
N PHE A 50 -11.96 -6.16 -9.01
CA PHE A 50 -12.37 -6.44 -7.62
C PHE A 50 -13.12 -5.27 -6.99
N PRO A 51 -14.26 -4.82 -7.56
CA PRO A 51 -14.95 -3.63 -7.10
C PRO A 51 -15.40 -3.69 -5.64
N GLU A 52 -15.62 -4.90 -5.12
CA GLU A 52 -15.98 -5.15 -3.71
C GLU A 52 -14.87 -4.78 -2.72
N ALA A 53 -13.62 -4.69 -3.17
CA ALA A 53 -12.50 -4.31 -2.33
C ALA A 53 -12.44 -2.80 -2.04
N LYS A 54 -13.07 -1.95 -2.90
CA LYS A 54 -12.84 -0.50 -2.94
C LYS A 54 -13.03 0.18 -1.58
N GLY A 55 -14.20 0.11 -0.99
CA GLY A 55 -14.50 0.80 0.27
C GLY A 55 -13.61 0.34 1.42
N ALA A 56 -13.32 -0.98 1.49
CA ALA A 56 -12.44 -1.53 2.52
C ALA A 56 -11.00 -1.00 2.37
N ILE A 57 -10.46 -1.00 1.15
CA ILE A 57 -9.07 -0.56 0.90
C ILE A 57 -8.92 0.94 1.13
N ASP A 58 -9.85 1.76 0.63
CA ASP A 58 -9.81 3.23 0.82
C ASP A 58 -9.77 3.61 2.31
N SER A 59 -10.56 2.91 3.15
CA SER A 59 -10.56 3.12 4.61
C SER A 59 -9.27 2.62 5.26
N LEU A 60 -8.87 1.38 4.97
CA LEU A 60 -7.73 0.73 5.63
C LEU A 60 -6.41 1.47 5.42
N ILE A 61 -6.15 2.00 4.21
CA ILE A 61 -4.94 2.79 3.94
C ILE A 61 -4.96 4.10 4.73
N SER A 62 -6.09 4.81 4.70
CA SER A 62 -6.23 6.10 5.39
C SER A 62 -6.09 5.95 6.91
N GLU A 63 -6.68 4.90 7.49
CA GLU A 63 -6.55 4.55 8.90
C GLU A 63 -5.10 4.21 9.26
N ALA A 64 -4.46 3.31 8.50
CA ALA A 64 -3.10 2.87 8.77
C ALA A 64 -2.09 4.01 8.72
N LEU A 65 -2.21 4.94 7.76
CA LEU A 65 -1.35 6.13 7.69
C LEU A 65 -1.62 7.11 8.85
N SER A 66 -2.88 7.30 9.23
CA SER A 66 -3.26 8.18 10.33
C SER A 66 -2.78 7.65 11.69
N GLU A 67 -2.80 6.33 11.89
CA GLU A 67 -2.30 5.68 13.11
C GLU A 67 -0.81 5.93 13.36
N ARG A 68 0.01 6.06 12.29
CA ARG A 68 1.45 6.28 12.40
C ARG A 68 1.83 7.67 12.93
N LYS A 69 0.96 8.66 12.76
CA LYS A 69 1.21 10.07 13.17
C LYS A 69 2.48 10.68 12.55
N TRP A 70 2.94 10.18 11.43
CA TRP A 70 4.07 10.72 10.69
C TRP A 70 3.72 12.04 9.99
N PHE A 71 2.47 12.17 9.58
CA PHE A 71 1.95 13.32 8.84
C PHE A 71 1.08 14.19 9.72
N ALA A 72 1.13 15.50 9.53
CA ALA A 72 0.25 16.46 10.20
C ALA A 72 -1.22 16.28 9.77
N ALA A 73 -1.44 15.80 8.52
CA ALA A 73 -2.77 15.42 8.05
C ALA A 73 -2.69 14.33 6.98
N VAL A 74 -3.64 13.40 7.05
CA VAL A 74 -3.93 12.38 6.04
C VAL A 74 -5.33 12.67 5.49
N VAL A 75 -5.43 12.96 4.20
CA VAL A 75 -6.70 13.22 3.50
C VAL A 75 -7.00 11.99 2.64
N GLY A 76 -8.03 11.25 2.98
CA GLY A 76 -8.30 10.00 2.26
C GLY A 76 -9.68 9.42 2.57
N GLY A 77 -9.94 8.21 2.10
CA GLY A 77 -11.19 7.51 2.34
C GLY A 77 -12.42 8.30 1.88
N GLU A 78 -13.36 8.48 2.80
CA GLU A 78 -14.62 9.17 2.53
C GLU A 78 -14.43 10.64 2.10
N GLU A 79 -13.48 11.36 2.71
CA GLU A 79 -13.25 12.78 2.40
C GLU A 79 -12.84 12.97 0.93
N ILE A 80 -11.90 12.17 0.42
CA ILE A 80 -11.51 12.22 -1.00
C ILE A 80 -12.66 11.77 -1.89
N GLY A 81 -13.43 10.74 -1.49
CA GLY A 81 -14.61 10.29 -2.21
C GLY A 81 -15.61 11.42 -2.43
N LEU A 82 -16.01 12.12 -1.38
CA LEU A 82 -16.92 13.27 -1.44
C LEU A 82 -16.38 14.42 -2.29
N ARG A 83 -15.08 14.72 -2.21
CA ARG A 83 -14.46 15.75 -3.05
C ARG A 83 -14.51 15.38 -4.53
N LEU A 84 -14.26 14.13 -4.89
CA LEU A 84 -14.34 13.68 -6.28
C LEU A 84 -15.78 13.68 -6.82
N GLU A 85 -16.79 13.54 -5.97
CA GLU A 85 -18.18 13.65 -6.35
C GLU A 85 -18.61 15.11 -6.61
N THR A 86 -18.09 16.04 -5.81
CA THR A 86 -18.53 17.45 -5.81
C THR A 86 -17.62 18.38 -6.60
N ASP A 87 -16.36 18.06 -6.82
CA ASP A 87 -15.37 18.85 -7.54
C ASP A 87 -15.01 18.19 -8.89
N GLU A 88 -15.66 18.68 -9.97
CA GLU A 88 -15.41 18.25 -11.34
C GLU A 88 -13.95 18.40 -11.76
N THR A 89 -13.31 19.51 -11.32
CA THR A 89 -11.91 19.81 -11.65
C THR A 89 -10.96 18.78 -11.07
N LEU A 90 -11.17 18.43 -9.80
CA LEU A 90 -10.40 17.36 -9.15
C LEU A 90 -10.64 16.01 -9.82
N ARG A 91 -11.90 15.67 -10.10
CA ARG A 91 -12.26 14.41 -10.75
C ARG A 91 -11.58 14.25 -12.11
N GLN A 92 -11.59 15.29 -12.94
CA GLN A 92 -10.93 15.27 -14.25
C GLN A 92 -9.42 15.17 -14.13
N ALA A 93 -8.79 15.95 -13.23
CA ALA A 93 -7.35 15.90 -13.01
C ALA A 93 -6.88 14.50 -12.57
N VAL A 94 -7.59 13.87 -11.62
CA VAL A 94 -7.27 12.52 -11.14
C VAL A 94 -7.49 11.49 -12.25
N ALA A 95 -8.59 11.56 -13.00
CA ALA A 95 -8.87 10.62 -14.08
C ALA A 95 -7.82 10.72 -15.21
N GLU A 96 -7.44 11.92 -15.61
CA GLU A 96 -6.40 12.14 -16.62
C GLU A 96 -5.02 11.66 -16.14
N TYR A 97 -4.66 11.96 -14.89
CA TYR A 97 -3.41 11.51 -14.29
C TYR A 97 -3.30 9.98 -14.28
N LEU A 98 -4.32 9.29 -13.77
CA LEU A 98 -4.34 7.83 -13.70
C LEU A 98 -4.33 7.20 -15.10
N ALA A 99 -5.03 7.78 -16.08
CA ALA A 99 -5.02 7.30 -17.45
C ALA A 99 -3.63 7.42 -18.11
N LYS A 100 -2.89 8.51 -17.86
CA LYS A 100 -1.51 8.66 -18.34
C LYS A 100 -0.57 7.67 -17.65
N LEU A 101 -0.69 7.53 -16.33
CA LEU A 101 0.14 6.60 -15.56
C LEU A 101 -0.05 5.15 -16.03
N ASP A 102 -1.29 4.73 -16.30
CA ASP A 102 -1.61 3.36 -16.74
C ASP A 102 -1.13 3.10 -18.17
N LYS A 103 -1.32 4.06 -19.09
CA LYS A 103 -1.01 3.86 -20.52
C LYS A 103 0.47 3.93 -20.85
N VAL A 104 1.20 4.86 -20.25
CA VAL A 104 2.58 5.16 -20.63
C VAL A 104 3.56 5.09 -19.47
N SER A 105 3.12 4.63 -18.29
CA SER A 105 3.93 4.55 -17.06
C SER A 105 4.62 5.87 -16.72
N PHE A 106 3.99 6.99 -17.07
CA PHE A 106 4.51 8.33 -16.87
C PHE A 106 3.68 9.10 -15.85
N SER A 107 4.33 9.53 -14.80
CA SER A 107 3.75 10.40 -13.79
C SER A 107 3.91 11.85 -14.26
N ASP A 108 2.81 12.45 -14.73
CA ASP A 108 2.79 13.81 -15.27
C ASP A 108 2.91 14.86 -14.15
N PRO A 109 4.00 15.67 -14.12
CA PRO A 109 4.23 16.66 -13.05
C PRO A 109 3.17 17.75 -12.97
N ALA A 110 2.61 18.17 -14.11
CA ALA A 110 1.61 19.22 -14.13
C ALA A 110 0.29 18.75 -13.53
N LEU A 111 -0.13 17.52 -13.87
CA LEU A 111 -1.33 16.91 -13.31
C LEU A 111 -1.15 16.57 -11.84
N SER A 112 0.01 16.01 -11.44
CA SER A 112 0.27 15.71 -10.05
C SER A 112 0.31 16.95 -9.17
N GLY A 113 0.94 18.05 -9.64
CA GLY A 113 0.93 19.35 -8.98
C GLY A 113 -0.48 19.87 -8.79
N ARG A 114 -1.30 19.84 -9.85
CA ARG A 114 -2.70 20.27 -9.79
C ARG A 114 -3.53 19.45 -8.80
N ILE A 115 -3.35 18.11 -8.76
CA ILE A 115 -4.01 17.27 -7.77
C ILE A 115 -3.58 17.68 -6.36
N GLY A 116 -2.27 17.84 -6.11
CA GLY A 116 -1.74 18.27 -4.83
C GLY A 116 -2.32 19.59 -4.33
N GLU A 117 -2.45 20.58 -5.20
CA GLU A 117 -3.08 21.86 -4.90
C GLU A 117 -4.57 21.70 -4.52
N LEU A 118 -5.33 20.97 -5.34
CA LEU A 118 -6.76 20.77 -5.13
C LEU A 118 -7.05 20.01 -3.83
N VAL A 119 -6.27 18.99 -3.49
CA VAL A 119 -6.44 18.23 -2.24
C VAL A 119 -5.66 18.83 -1.08
N ARG A 120 -4.83 19.85 -1.32
CA ARG A 120 -3.95 20.49 -0.34
C ARG A 120 -2.99 19.50 0.32
N ALA A 121 -2.33 18.69 -0.49
CA ALA A 121 -1.36 17.69 -0.05
C ALA A 121 -0.04 17.83 -0.82
N GLU A 122 1.08 17.57 -0.14
CA GLU A 122 2.43 17.62 -0.69
C GLU A 122 2.80 16.30 -1.38
N ALA A 123 2.07 15.23 -1.04
CA ALA A 123 2.20 13.92 -1.63
C ALA A 123 0.86 13.20 -1.70
N PHE A 124 0.81 12.18 -2.54
CA PHE A 124 -0.34 11.28 -2.53
C PHE A 124 0.05 9.81 -2.76
N VAL A 125 -0.73 8.94 -2.19
CA VAL A 125 -0.60 7.48 -2.32
C VAL A 125 -1.62 6.99 -3.33
N LEU A 126 -1.14 6.20 -4.29
CA LEU A 126 -1.97 5.36 -5.14
C LEU A 126 -1.95 3.94 -4.61
N VAL A 127 -3.10 3.32 -4.61
CA VAL A 127 -3.29 1.92 -4.20
C VAL A 127 -3.87 1.15 -5.37
N ARG A 128 -3.29 0.00 -5.69
CA ARG A 128 -3.85 -0.93 -6.67
C ARG A 128 -4.09 -2.28 -6.01
N VAL A 129 -5.28 -2.84 -6.26
CA VAL A 129 -5.63 -4.20 -5.87
C VAL A 129 -5.28 -5.13 -7.01
N ASP A 130 -4.19 -5.88 -6.85
CA ASP A 130 -3.70 -6.82 -7.85
C ASP A 130 -4.44 -8.17 -7.77
N TYR A 131 -4.90 -8.55 -6.56
CA TYR A 131 -5.71 -9.74 -6.32
C TYR A 131 -6.54 -9.63 -5.04
N TRP A 132 -7.80 -10.11 -5.10
CA TRP A 132 -8.74 -10.08 -3.98
C TRP A 132 -9.77 -11.19 -4.13
N ASN A 133 -9.44 -12.41 -3.72
CA ASN A 133 -10.37 -13.52 -3.86
C ASN A 133 -9.99 -14.73 -2.99
N TYR A 134 -10.93 -15.69 -2.91
CA TYR A 134 -10.67 -17.01 -2.37
C TYR A 134 -10.28 -17.96 -3.49
N THR A 135 -9.23 -18.75 -3.28
CA THR A 135 -8.69 -19.67 -4.29
C THR A 135 -8.14 -20.94 -3.63
N LYS A 136 -7.50 -21.78 -4.41
CA LYS A 136 -6.73 -22.92 -3.93
C LYS A 136 -5.27 -22.75 -4.32
N GLU A 137 -4.37 -22.94 -3.36
CA GLU A 137 -2.93 -23.00 -3.56
C GLU A 137 -2.38 -24.24 -2.86
N ASN A 138 -1.62 -25.08 -3.57
CA ASN A 138 -1.07 -26.33 -3.07
C ASN A 138 -2.13 -27.21 -2.36
N ASP A 139 -3.29 -27.39 -2.99
CA ASP A 139 -4.47 -28.12 -2.50
C ASP A 139 -5.15 -27.57 -1.25
N LYS A 140 -4.70 -26.42 -0.72
CA LYS A 140 -5.33 -25.72 0.39
C LYS A 140 -6.25 -24.60 -0.11
N LYS A 141 -7.36 -24.42 0.60
CA LYS A 141 -8.23 -23.27 0.38
C LYS A 141 -7.60 -22.05 1.06
N VAL A 142 -7.48 -20.95 0.33
CA VAL A 142 -6.88 -19.70 0.85
C VAL A 142 -7.72 -18.47 0.53
N GLY A 143 -7.77 -17.52 1.46
CA GLY A 143 -8.14 -16.14 1.17
C GLY A 143 -6.89 -15.39 0.79
N LYS A 144 -6.81 -14.88 -0.45
CA LYS A 144 -5.61 -14.23 -0.99
C LYS A 144 -5.88 -12.78 -1.32
N VAL A 145 -4.96 -11.93 -0.88
CA VAL A 145 -4.92 -10.50 -1.22
C VAL A 145 -3.53 -10.15 -1.75
N SER A 146 -3.47 -9.34 -2.78
CA SER A 146 -2.24 -8.76 -3.31
C SER A 146 -2.46 -7.28 -3.60
N LEU A 147 -1.59 -6.43 -3.09
CA LEU A 147 -1.67 -4.97 -3.18
C LEU A 147 -0.35 -4.39 -3.68
N SER A 148 -0.45 -3.28 -4.40
CA SER A 148 0.67 -2.42 -4.77
C SER A 148 0.40 -1.00 -4.30
N LEU A 149 1.41 -0.36 -3.69
CA LEU A 149 1.37 1.03 -3.23
C LEU A 149 2.41 1.85 -3.99
N THR A 150 2.05 3.09 -4.33
CA THR A 150 2.97 4.06 -4.95
C THR A 150 2.80 5.39 -4.25
N LEU A 151 3.89 5.94 -3.71
CA LEU A 151 3.95 7.28 -3.11
C LEU A 151 4.53 8.26 -4.12
N ILE A 152 3.84 9.36 -4.36
CA ILE A 152 4.18 10.36 -5.36
C ILE A 152 4.29 11.73 -4.69
N GLU A 153 5.39 12.43 -4.94
CA GLU A 153 5.55 13.83 -4.61
C GLU A 153 4.67 14.69 -5.53
N ALA A 154 3.72 15.42 -4.97
CA ALA A 154 2.71 16.10 -5.76
C ALA A 154 3.33 17.20 -6.66
N GLY A 155 4.22 18.02 -6.14
CA GLY A 155 4.79 19.17 -6.85
C GLY A 155 5.66 18.81 -8.05
N THR A 156 6.31 17.63 -8.05
CA THR A 156 7.24 17.20 -9.09
C THR A 156 6.74 16.03 -9.91
N GLY A 157 5.72 15.32 -9.44
CA GLY A 157 5.27 14.06 -10.01
C GLY A 157 6.23 12.88 -9.80
N LYS A 158 7.29 13.05 -9.01
CA LYS A 158 8.26 11.99 -8.79
C LYS A 158 7.67 10.85 -7.97
N ILE A 159 7.91 9.62 -8.42
CA ILE A 159 7.61 8.43 -7.63
C ILE A 159 8.73 8.27 -6.62
N VAL A 160 8.44 8.54 -5.35
CA VAL A 160 9.42 8.47 -4.25
C VAL A 160 9.52 7.09 -3.62
N TRP A 161 8.44 6.31 -3.71
CA TRP A 161 8.43 4.94 -3.20
C TRP A 161 7.39 4.08 -3.90
N THR A 162 7.72 2.81 -4.08
CA THR A 162 6.79 1.77 -4.52
C THR A 162 6.98 0.53 -3.69
N ALA A 163 5.90 -0.15 -3.35
CA ALA A 163 5.93 -1.44 -2.69
C ALA A 163 4.82 -2.34 -3.21
N GLY A 164 5.06 -3.64 -3.14
CA GLY A 164 4.05 -4.63 -3.42
C GLY A 164 4.17 -5.81 -2.48
N HIS A 165 3.04 -6.28 -1.99
CA HIS A 165 2.98 -7.43 -1.12
C HIS A 165 1.73 -8.26 -1.38
N GLN A 166 1.81 -9.54 -1.01
CA GLN A 166 0.68 -10.46 -1.09
C GLN A 166 0.68 -11.39 0.12
N ARG A 167 -0.50 -11.79 0.52
CA ARG A 167 -0.70 -12.81 1.57
C ARG A 167 -1.80 -13.76 1.18
N ALA A 168 -1.57 -15.03 1.45
CA ALA A 168 -2.57 -16.09 1.37
C ALA A 168 -2.79 -16.65 2.77
N SER A 169 -4.02 -16.61 3.25
CA SER A 169 -4.41 -17.14 4.56
C SER A 169 -5.20 -18.42 4.39
N ASP A 170 -4.64 -19.53 4.86
CA ASP A 170 -5.25 -20.87 4.75
C ASP A 170 -6.52 -20.95 5.61
N TYR A 171 -7.50 -21.71 5.14
CA TYR A 171 -8.68 -22.03 5.94
C TYR A 171 -9.24 -23.43 5.61
N LEU A 172 -9.85 -24.05 6.60
CA LEU A 172 -10.55 -25.34 6.44
C LEU A 172 -12.07 -25.14 6.38
N ILE A 173 -12.63 -24.45 7.37
CA ILE A 173 -14.08 -24.24 7.54
C ILE A 173 -14.41 -22.77 7.42
N MET A 174 -13.82 -21.92 8.25
CA MET A 174 -14.11 -20.50 8.32
C MET A 174 -13.17 -19.71 7.40
N LYS A 175 -13.75 -19.01 6.44
CA LYS A 175 -13.00 -18.13 5.52
C LYS A 175 -12.44 -16.91 6.28
N PRO A 176 -11.15 -16.57 6.10
CA PRO A 176 -10.64 -15.30 6.61
C PRO A 176 -11.35 -14.13 5.94
N ALA A 177 -11.62 -13.07 6.66
CA ALA A 177 -12.12 -11.84 6.02
C ALA A 177 -10.97 -11.22 5.19
N LEU A 178 -11.19 -11.03 3.89
CA LEU A 178 -10.17 -10.43 3.00
C LEU A 178 -9.73 -9.03 3.45
N PRO A 179 -10.60 -8.16 4.03
CA PRO A 179 -10.17 -6.91 4.63
C PRO A 179 -9.15 -7.07 5.76
N ASP A 180 -9.24 -8.13 6.58
CA ASP A 180 -8.26 -8.37 7.65
C ASP A 180 -6.91 -8.78 7.09
N VAL A 181 -6.91 -9.64 6.05
CA VAL A 181 -5.68 -9.99 5.31
C VAL A 181 -5.06 -8.76 4.68
N ALA A 182 -5.87 -7.86 4.11
CA ALA A 182 -5.41 -6.60 3.53
C ALA A 182 -4.82 -5.66 4.58
N ARG A 183 -5.44 -5.53 5.76
CA ARG A 183 -4.96 -4.70 6.87
C ARG A 183 -3.54 -5.08 7.26
N ASP A 184 -3.26 -6.37 7.40
CA ASP A 184 -1.93 -6.86 7.74
C ASP A 184 -0.91 -6.49 6.66
N ILE A 185 -1.25 -6.72 5.38
CA ILE A 185 -0.39 -6.36 4.23
C ILE A 185 -0.09 -4.86 4.22
N ILE A 186 -1.12 -4.04 4.38
CA ILE A 186 -1.00 -2.57 4.36
C ILE A 186 -0.07 -2.08 5.47
N ARG A 187 -0.23 -2.58 6.69
CA ARG A 187 0.61 -2.22 7.84
C ARG A 187 2.07 -2.59 7.59
N GLU A 188 2.31 -3.79 7.08
CA GLU A 188 3.67 -4.22 6.74
C GLU A 188 4.29 -3.36 5.63
N MET A 189 3.53 -3.02 4.59
CA MET A 189 4.04 -2.20 3.48
C MET A 189 4.37 -0.78 3.96
N ILE A 190 3.50 -0.17 4.77
CA ILE A 190 3.67 1.20 5.28
C ILE A 190 4.95 1.30 6.14
N ASP A 191 5.37 0.27 6.86
CA ASP A 191 6.60 0.28 7.66
C ASP A 191 7.87 0.54 6.83
N TYR A 192 7.82 0.38 5.51
CA TYR A 192 8.92 0.66 4.58
C TYR A 192 8.74 1.99 3.82
N MET A 193 7.67 2.73 4.10
CA MET A 193 7.39 3.98 3.40
C MET A 193 8.26 5.12 3.95
N PRO A 194 8.94 5.91 3.10
CA PRO A 194 9.66 7.11 3.54
C PRO A 194 8.66 8.18 4.04
N HIS A 195 9.04 8.90 5.13
CA HIS A 195 8.19 9.89 5.79
C HIS A 195 8.99 11.00 6.46
#